data_7f11dddaf977e6a6c05095b10366551f
#
_entry.id   7f11dddaf977e6a6c05095b10366551f
#
_cell.length_a   1.000
_cell.length_b   1.000
_cell.length_c   1.000
_cell.angle_alpha   90.00
_cell.angle_beta   90.00
_cell.angle_gamma   90.00
#
_symmetry.space_group_name_H-M   'P 1'
#
loop_
_entity.id
_entity.type
_entity.pdbx_description
1 polymer ?
#
loop_
_entity_poly.entity_id
_entity_poly.type
_entity_poly.pdbx_seq_one_letter_code
_entity_poly.pdbx_strand_id
1 'polypeptide(L)'
;ITVLIDRDESVRYKIGRENPDDVEAILYSNGDLEIAGKGSVRNFKSDSAPWKKDSVKRLTWIDPEAEVESMDYWFTGNDEYLETLCRIPDTVRSMVETFKNAMAMTSMPDMSGAVRLEDITSCAEGCIALEKAMELPGNIKQAKKAFYGDTALIEGADTTACMQLENMDSMYYGCVALASVQIPDSAKELSNICNGCVNLKEVHIPSSAQKMNSSFFGCTALESITGEIPSSCTDSGNLFSGCKFLSGTLTVSCTSKTTLSSSFSDAATAGTGLTIILRYDAEKSQETANTGFYGGTKSADEILNALKASMEAAFSSGSHITITTSK
;
A
#
# COMPACT_ATOMS: atom_id res chain seq x y z
N ILE A 1 -16.23 -26.52 -28.62
CA ILE A 1 -17.37 -26.96 -27.80
C ILE A 1 -17.84 -25.68 -27.09
N THR A 2 -18.94 -25.11 -27.57
CA THR A 2 -19.62 -24.00 -26.90
C THR A 2 -20.35 -24.62 -25.71
N VAL A 3 -19.87 -24.41 -24.52
CA VAL A 3 -20.61 -24.75 -23.31
C VAL A 3 -21.76 -23.73 -23.23
N LEU A 4 -22.98 -24.17 -23.51
CA LEU A 4 -24.18 -23.41 -23.20
C LEU A 4 -24.30 -23.39 -21.67
N ILE A 5 -23.90 -22.29 -21.07
CA ILE A 5 -24.13 -22.04 -19.64
C ILE A 5 -25.64 -21.77 -19.53
N ASP A 6 -26.31 -22.57 -18.68
CA ASP A 6 -27.73 -22.38 -18.39
C ASP A 6 -27.90 -21.06 -17.64
N ARG A 7 -28.44 -20.05 -18.34
CA ARG A 7 -28.71 -18.70 -17.83
C ARG A 7 -30.20 -18.47 -17.57
N ASP A 8 -30.99 -19.54 -17.50
CA ASP A 8 -32.45 -19.45 -17.49
C ASP A 8 -33.03 -18.83 -16.20
N GLU A 9 -32.27 -18.84 -15.09
CA GLU A 9 -32.70 -18.20 -13.85
C GLU A 9 -31.78 -17.04 -13.46
N SER A 10 -32.35 -15.87 -13.23
CA SER A 10 -31.61 -14.70 -12.78
C SER A 10 -32.40 -13.85 -11.80
N VAL A 11 -31.70 -13.18 -10.90
CA VAL A 11 -32.25 -12.15 -10.02
C VAL A 11 -31.77 -10.79 -10.53
N ARG A 12 -32.68 -9.85 -10.65
CA ARG A 12 -32.40 -8.50 -11.14
C ARG A 12 -32.55 -7.49 -10.02
N TYR A 13 -31.56 -6.62 -9.90
CA TYR A 13 -31.51 -5.55 -8.90
C TYR A 13 -31.44 -4.22 -9.62
N LYS A 14 -32.38 -3.33 -9.35
CA LYS A 14 -32.39 -1.97 -9.88
C LYS A 14 -31.36 -1.12 -9.14
N ILE A 15 -30.34 -0.65 -9.85
CA ILE A 15 -29.16 0.01 -9.27
C ILE A 15 -28.85 1.39 -9.88
N GLY A 16 -29.69 1.91 -10.75
CA GLY A 16 -29.55 3.29 -11.26
C GLY A 16 -29.60 4.32 -10.13
N ARG A 17 -28.81 5.40 -10.27
CA ARG A 17 -28.69 6.47 -9.27
C ARG A 17 -29.87 7.42 -9.33
N GLU A 18 -30.13 8.01 -10.50
CA GLU A 18 -31.20 8.98 -10.71
C GLU A 18 -32.57 8.29 -10.86
N ASN A 19 -32.63 7.29 -11.72
CA ASN A 19 -33.75 6.41 -11.88
C ASN A 19 -33.32 4.96 -11.70
N PRO A 20 -33.84 4.24 -10.70
CA PRO A 20 -33.46 2.86 -10.43
C PRO A 20 -33.56 1.89 -11.61
N ASP A 21 -34.49 2.18 -12.55
CA ASP A 21 -34.76 1.32 -13.72
C ASP A 21 -33.75 1.50 -14.86
N ASP A 22 -32.88 2.52 -14.81
CA ASP A 22 -31.94 2.82 -15.90
C ASP A 22 -30.80 1.81 -15.95
N VAL A 23 -30.37 1.25 -14.79
CA VAL A 23 -29.31 0.25 -14.70
C VAL A 23 -29.70 -0.88 -13.79
N GLU A 24 -29.43 -2.11 -14.22
CA GLU A 24 -29.69 -3.32 -13.46
C GLU A 24 -28.40 -4.11 -13.21
N ALA A 25 -28.28 -4.70 -12.03
CA ALA A 25 -27.35 -5.80 -11.77
C ALA A 25 -28.12 -7.12 -11.92
N ILE A 26 -27.63 -8.00 -12.77
CA ILE A 26 -28.26 -9.27 -13.13
C ILE A 26 -27.38 -10.39 -12.58
N LEU A 27 -27.83 -11.08 -11.54
CA LEU A 27 -27.15 -12.23 -10.96
C LEU A 27 -27.81 -13.51 -11.46
N TYR A 28 -27.07 -14.30 -12.24
CA TYR A 28 -27.52 -15.60 -12.76
C TYR A 28 -27.32 -16.72 -11.76
N SER A 29 -28.07 -17.80 -11.89
CA SER A 29 -28.01 -18.97 -10.99
C SER A 29 -26.65 -19.66 -10.96
N ASN A 30 -25.82 -19.50 -11.99
CA ASN A 30 -24.45 -20.01 -12.07
C ASN A 30 -23.41 -19.13 -11.35
N GLY A 31 -23.83 -18.00 -10.76
CA GLY A 31 -22.98 -17.04 -10.05
C GLY A 31 -22.36 -15.92 -10.94
N ASP A 32 -22.78 -15.83 -12.22
CA ASP A 32 -22.37 -14.72 -13.09
C ASP A 32 -23.13 -13.44 -12.70
N LEU A 33 -22.42 -12.33 -12.56
CA LEU A 33 -22.97 -11.01 -12.36
C LEU A 33 -22.70 -10.14 -13.59
N GLU A 34 -23.74 -9.52 -14.11
CA GLU A 34 -23.68 -8.54 -15.20
C GLU A 34 -24.28 -7.21 -14.76
N ILE A 35 -23.70 -6.12 -15.20
CA ILE A 35 -24.27 -4.77 -15.06
C ILE A 35 -24.75 -4.32 -16.42
N ALA A 36 -26.04 -4.08 -16.56
CA ALA A 36 -26.68 -3.73 -17.84
C ALA A 36 -27.52 -2.48 -17.73
N GLY A 37 -27.53 -1.66 -18.77
CA GLY A 37 -28.34 -0.47 -18.86
C GLY A 37 -27.54 0.79 -19.16
N LYS A 38 -28.17 1.95 -19.06
CA LYS A 38 -27.60 3.24 -19.43
C LYS A 38 -27.84 4.27 -18.34
N GLY A 39 -26.76 4.91 -17.88
CA GLY A 39 -26.79 5.95 -16.86
C GLY A 39 -25.96 5.62 -15.64
N SER A 40 -26.01 6.50 -14.64
CA SER A 40 -25.14 6.40 -13.48
C SER A 40 -25.60 5.32 -12.50
N VAL A 41 -24.65 4.48 -12.06
CA VAL A 41 -24.86 3.50 -11.00
C VAL A 41 -24.78 4.17 -9.63
N ARG A 42 -25.67 3.80 -8.71
CA ARG A 42 -25.61 4.30 -7.33
C ARG A 42 -24.41 3.74 -6.59
N ASN A 43 -23.81 4.54 -5.71
CA ASN A 43 -22.72 4.09 -4.85
C ASN A 43 -23.26 3.25 -3.70
N PHE A 44 -22.57 2.18 -3.36
CA PHE A 44 -22.91 1.35 -2.21
C PHE A 44 -22.07 1.74 -0.99
N LYS A 45 -22.58 1.43 0.20
CA LYS A 45 -21.84 1.48 1.47
C LYS A 45 -21.56 0.05 1.89
N SER A 46 -20.75 -0.15 2.94
CA SER A 46 -20.50 -1.47 3.50
C SER A 46 -21.82 -2.26 3.66
N ASP A 47 -21.81 -3.51 3.19
CA ASP A 47 -22.94 -4.45 3.22
C ASP A 47 -24.25 -3.96 2.57
N SER A 48 -24.19 -2.98 1.66
CA SER A 48 -25.37 -2.43 0.99
C SER A 48 -25.53 -2.81 -0.48
N ALA A 49 -24.59 -3.56 -1.07
CA ALA A 49 -24.78 -4.13 -2.40
C ALA A 49 -25.98 -5.07 -2.39
N PRO A 50 -26.90 -4.97 -3.38
CA PRO A 50 -28.17 -5.68 -3.32
C PRO A 50 -28.05 -7.19 -3.58
N TRP A 51 -26.97 -7.63 -4.24
CA TRP A 51 -26.68 -9.05 -4.47
C TRP A 51 -26.03 -9.67 -3.24
N LYS A 52 -26.30 -10.96 -3.03
CA LYS A 52 -25.59 -11.71 -2.00
C LYS A 52 -24.16 -11.96 -2.49
N LYS A 53 -23.17 -11.43 -1.77
CA LYS A 53 -21.75 -11.56 -2.12
C LYS A 53 -21.32 -13.01 -2.35
N ASP A 54 -21.76 -13.95 -1.49
CA ASP A 54 -21.40 -15.37 -1.57
C ASP A 54 -22.06 -16.11 -2.77
N SER A 55 -23.00 -15.46 -3.48
CA SER A 55 -23.61 -16.00 -4.69
C SER A 55 -22.91 -15.53 -5.96
N VAL A 56 -22.03 -14.53 -5.88
CA VAL A 56 -21.29 -14.01 -7.04
C VAL A 56 -19.98 -14.77 -7.16
N LYS A 57 -19.82 -15.46 -8.29
CA LYS A 57 -18.58 -16.18 -8.64
C LYS A 57 -17.77 -15.46 -9.70
N ARG A 58 -18.44 -14.73 -10.59
CA ARG A 58 -17.79 -14.00 -11.67
C ARG A 58 -18.50 -12.69 -11.96
N LEU A 59 -17.73 -11.62 -12.10
CA LEU A 59 -18.18 -10.40 -12.76
C LEU A 59 -17.87 -10.53 -14.24
N THR A 60 -18.88 -10.73 -15.08
CA THR A 60 -18.70 -11.12 -16.50
C THR A 60 -18.85 -9.95 -17.46
N TRP A 61 -19.63 -8.92 -17.10
CA TRP A 61 -19.92 -7.82 -17.98
C TRP A 61 -20.31 -6.56 -17.21
N ILE A 62 -19.84 -5.42 -17.69
CA ILE A 62 -20.32 -4.09 -17.33
C ILE A 62 -20.63 -3.36 -18.63
N ASP A 63 -21.89 -2.96 -18.83
CA ASP A 63 -22.32 -2.22 -20.01
C ASP A 63 -21.50 -0.92 -20.16
N PRO A 64 -20.91 -0.65 -21.30
CA PRO A 64 -20.16 0.59 -21.55
C PRO A 64 -20.98 1.87 -21.36
N GLU A 65 -22.32 1.79 -21.45
CA GLU A 65 -23.23 2.92 -21.18
C GLU A 65 -23.63 3.04 -19.69
N ALA A 66 -23.26 2.08 -18.86
CA ALA A 66 -23.41 2.14 -17.42
C ALA A 66 -22.24 2.90 -16.79
N GLU A 67 -22.50 4.08 -16.24
CA GLU A 67 -21.50 4.94 -15.61
C GLU A 67 -21.25 4.48 -14.16
N VAL A 68 -20.29 3.58 -13.98
CA VAL A 68 -19.86 3.08 -12.66
C VAL A 68 -18.76 3.99 -12.13
N GLU A 69 -19.05 4.91 -11.23
CA GLU A 69 -18.04 5.77 -10.58
C GLU A 69 -17.37 5.10 -9.38
N SER A 70 -18.08 4.21 -8.67
CA SER A 70 -17.57 3.50 -7.51
C SER A 70 -17.96 2.02 -7.55
N MET A 71 -16.97 1.18 -7.30
CA MET A 71 -17.14 -0.25 -7.04
C MET A 71 -16.93 -0.57 -5.54
N ASP A 72 -16.98 0.44 -4.67
CA ASP A 72 -16.76 0.27 -3.25
C ASP A 72 -17.69 -0.80 -2.66
N TYR A 73 -17.11 -1.72 -1.88
CA TYR A 73 -17.80 -2.79 -1.16
C TYR A 73 -18.56 -3.81 -2.02
N TRP A 74 -18.37 -3.87 -3.33
CA TRP A 74 -19.17 -4.72 -4.20
C TRP A 74 -19.08 -6.20 -3.83
N PHE A 75 -17.91 -6.68 -3.41
CA PHE A 75 -17.64 -8.09 -3.14
C PHE A 75 -16.96 -8.33 -1.77
N THR A 76 -17.03 -7.38 -0.86
CA THR A 76 -16.42 -7.48 0.47
C THR A 76 -16.86 -8.76 1.19
N GLY A 77 -15.87 -9.58 1.63
CA GLY A 77 -16.13 -10.82 2.37
C GLY A 77 -16.75 -11.94 1.53
N ASN A 78 -16.48 -11.97 0.21
CA ASN A 78 -16.82 -13.10 -0.63
C ASN A 78 -15.81 -14.24 -0.38
N ASP A 79 -16.26 -15.31 0.30
CA ASP A 79 -15.42 -16.45 0.65
C ASP A 79 -15.29 -17.46 -0.49
N GLU A 80 -16.13 -17.33 -1.54
CA GLU A 80 -16.12 -18.19 -2.72
C GLU A 80 -15.05 -17.70 -3.70
N TYR A 81 -14.74 -18.54 -4.70
CA TYR A 81 -13.89 -18.15 -5.81
C TYR A 81 -14.55 -17.01 -6.59
N LEU A 82 -13.91 -15.85 -6.60
CA LEU A 82 -14.35 -14.68 -7.35
C LEU A 82 -13.39 -14.41 -8.51
N GLU A 83 -13.91 -14.37 -9.72
CA GLU A 83 -13.18 -14.06 -10.92
C GLU A 83 -13.78 -12.81 -11.60
N THR A 84 -12.95 -11.93 -12.11
CA THR A 84 -13.38 -10.76 -12.89
C THR A 84 -12.99 -10.98 -14.34
N LEU A 85 -13.97 -11.26 -15.21
CA LEU A 85 -13.77 -11.55 -16.63
C LEU A 85 -13.90 -10.31 -17.51
N CYS A 86 -14.41 -9.20 -16.97
CA CYS A 86 -14.52 -7.95 -17.70
C CYS A 86 -13.45 -6.95 -17.22
N ARG A 87 -13.11 -6.05 -18.13
CA ARG A 87 -12.23 -4.92 -17.84
C ARG A 87 -12.95 -3.91 -16.94
N ILE A 88 -12.27 -3.34 -15.96
CA ILE A 88 -12.81 -2.26 -15.14
C ILE A 88 -12.98 -1.00 -16.00
N PRO A 89 -14.17 -0.36 -16.01
CA PRO A 89 -14.46 0.80 -16.84
C PRO A 89 -13.61 2.04 -16.49
N ASP A 90 -13.42 2.91 -17.46
CA ASP A 90 -12.72 4.18 -17.31
C ASP A 90 -13.50 5.20 -16.45
N THR A 91 -14.78 4.97 -16.20
CA THR A 91 -15.60 5.79 -15.32
C THR A 91 -15.34 5.58 -13.84
N VAL A 92 -14.73 4.43 -13.46
CA VAL A 92 -14.46 4.07 -12.06
C VAL A 92 -13.38 4.97 -11.45
N ARG A 93 -13.71 5.58 -10.30
CA ARG A 93 -12.82 6.45 -9.51
C ARG A 93 -12.41 5.83 -8.18
N SER A 94 -13.22 4.90 -7.66
CA SER A 94 -13.00 4.31 -6.34
C SER A 94 -13.32 2.82 -6.35
N MET A 95 -12.44 2.05 -5.68
CA MET A 95 -12.57 0.61 -5.44
C MET A 95 -12.26 0.28 -3.97
N VAL A 96 -12.73 1.12 -3.04
CA VAL A 96 -12.51 0.94 -1.60
C VAL A 96 -13.18 -0.36 -1.13
N GLU A 97 -12.40 -1.23 -0.49
CA GLU A 97 -12.86 -2.53 0.04
C GLU A 97 -13.60 -3.42 -0.99
N THR A 98 -13.37 -3.22 -2.29
CA THR A 98 -14.13 -3.93 -3.34
C THR A 98 -14.04 -5.45 -3.20
N PHE A 99 -12.85 -5.98 -2.99
CA PHE A 99 -12.57 -7.42 -2.86
C PHE A 99 -12.06 -7.79 -1.46
N LYS A 100 -12.19 -6.91 -0.49
CA LYS A 100 -11.70 -7.17 0.87
C LYS A 100 -12.23 -8.50 1.42
N ASN A 101 -11.30 -9.35 1.92
CA ASN A 101 -11.57 -10.69 2.40
C ASN A 101 -12.17 -11.65 1.34
N ALA A 102 -11.92 -11.42 0.05
CA ALA A 102 -12.19 -12.41 -1.00
C ALA A 102 -11.09 -13.51 -0.96
N MET A 103 -11.18 -14.39 0.02
CA MET A 103 -10.08 -15.28 0.42
C MET A 103 -9.65 -16.28 -0.66
N ALA A 104 -10.54 -16.64 -1.59
CA ALA A 104 -10.26 -17.57 -2.68
C ALA A 104 -9.88 -16.87 -4.00
N MET A 105 -9.83 -15.55 -4.04
CA MET A 105 -9.43 -14.78 -5.22
C MET A 105 -7.93 -14.92 -5.46
N THR A 106 -7.54 -15.41 -6.65
CA THR A 106 -6.12 -15.67 -7.02
C THR A 106 -5.52 -14.60 -7.94
N SER A 107 -6.35 -13.77 -8.56
CA SER A 107 -5.93 -12.70 -9.47
C SER A 107 -6.82 -11.48 -9.37
N MET A 108 -6.24 -10.31 -9.57
CA MET A 108 -6.96 -9.06 -9.68
C MET A 108 -7.58 -8.86 -11.07
N PRO A 109 -8.63 -8.01 -11.21
CA PRO A 109 -9.20 -7.69 -12.52
C PRO A 109 -8.25 -6.88 -13.40
N ASP A 110 -8.51 -6.87 -14.71
CA ASP A 110 -7.84 -5.96 -15.65
C ASP A 110 -8.25 -4.50 -15.38
N MET A 111 -7.32 -3.73 -14.82
CA MET A 111 -7.50 -2.30 -14.53
C MET A 111 -6.91 -1.37 -15.59
N SER A 112 -6.35 -1.89 -16.68
CA SER A 112 -5.69 -1.08 -17.71
C SER A 112 -6.59 0.01 -18.31
N GLY A 113 -7.91 -0.13 -18.17
CA GLY A 113 -8.91 0.85 -18.58
C GLY A 113 -9.33 1.86 -17.53
N ALA A 114 -9.04 1.61 -16.28
CA ALA A 114 -9.54 2.42 -15.17
C ALA A 114 -8.72 3.71 -14.99
N VAL A 115 -8.58 4.49 -16.06
CA VAL A 115 -7.72 5.68 -16.11
C VAL A 115 -8.14 6.81 -15.16
N ARG A 116 -9.33 6.74 -14.57
CA ARG A 116 -9.82 7.72 -13.57
C ARG A 116 -9.76 7.19 -12.14
N LEU A 117 -9.27 5.96 -11.94
CA LEU A 117 -9.21 5.35 -10.61
C LEU A 117 -8.18 6.07 -9.74
N GLU A 118 -8.64 6.58 -8.60
CA GLU A 118 -7.86 7.39 -7.65
C GLU A 118 -7.66 6.71 -6.29
N ASP A 119 -8.60 5.86 -5.87
CA ASP A 119 -8.61 5.26 -4.52
C ASP A 119 -8.85 3.76 -4.58
N ILE A 120 -7.88 3.00 -4.08
CA ILE A 120 -7.92 1.54 -3.90
C ILE A 120 -7.72 1.14 -2.43
N THR A 121 -8.10 2.01 -1.49
CA THR A 121 -7.97 1.73 -0.06
C THR A 121 -8.61 0.39 0.29
N SER A 122 -7.84 -0.51 0.92
CA SER A 122 -8.27 -1.86 1.33
C SER A 122 -8.89 -2.71 0.20
N CYS A 123 -8.60 -2.40 -1.07
CA CYS A 123 -9.28 -3.00 -2.22
C CYS A 123 -9.22 -4.53 -2.21
N ALA A 124 -8.06 -5.10 -1.89
CA ALA A 124 -7.84 -6.55 -1.79
C ALA A 124 -7.39 -6.98 -0.37
N GLU A 125 -7.60 -6.16 0.68
CA GLU A 125 -7.23 -6.50 2.06
C GLU A 125 -7.75 -7.89 2.45
N GLY A 126 -6.83 -8.82 2.83
CA GLY A 126 -7.18 -10.16 3.28
C GLY A 126 -7.48 -11.17 2.15
N CYS A 127 -7.07 -10.88 0.91
CA CYS A 127 -7.16 -11.84 -0.21
C CYS A 127 -6.00 -12.84 -0.13
N ILE A 128 -6.07 -13.76 0.82
CA ILE A 128 -4.95 -14.63 1.22
C ILE A 128 -4.45 -15.60 0.14
N ALA A 129 -5.23 -15.84 -0.92
CA ALA A 129 -4.84 -16.65 -2.07
C ALA A 129 -4.27 -15.83 -3.25
N LEU A 130 -4.24 -14.48 -3.13
CA LEU A 130 -3.76 -13.61 -4.20
C LEU A 130 -2.23 -13.70 -4.31
N GLU A 131 -1.73 -14.25 -5.44
CA GLU A 131 -0.29 -14.46 -5.67
C GLU A 131 0.40 -13.25 -6.33
N LYS A 132 -0.34 -12.48 -7.14
CA LYS A 132 0.16 -11.31 -7.86
C LYS A 132 -0.77 -10.12 -7.70
N ALA A 133 -0.19 -8.99 -7.35
CA ALA A 133 -0.83 -7.71 -7.57
C ALA A 133 -0.80 -7.35 -9.06
N MET A 134 -1.45 -6.25 -9.42
CA MET A 134 -1.55 -5.79 -10.81
C MET A 134 -0.66 -4.57 -11.06
N GLU A 135 -0.58 -4.17 -12.31
CA GLU A 135 -0.14 -2.83 -12.72
C GLU A 135 -1.20 -1.81 -12.30
N LEU A 136 -0.81 -0.80 -11.52
CA LEU A 136 -1.74 0.24 -11.05
C LEU A 136 -1.88 1.36 -12.10
N PRO A 137 -3.13 1.82 -12.36
CA PRO A 137 -3.36 3.00 -13.20
C PRO A 137 -2.67 4.24 -12.66
N GLY A 138 -2.16 5.10 -13.55
CA GLY A 138 -1.31 6.24 -13.19
C GLY A 138 -1.96 7.33 -12.32
N ASN A 139 -3.29 7.37 -12.22
CA ASN A 139 -4.03 8.35 -11.42
C ASN A 139 -4.27 7.95 -9.97
N ILE A 140 -3.81 6.78 -9.53
CA ILE A 140 -3.94 6.34 -8.14
C ILE A 140 -3.23 7.33 -7.21
N LYS A 141 -3.94 7.74 -6.15
CA LYS A 141 -3.46 8.64 -5.08
C LYS A 141 -3.44 7.95 -3.72
N GLN A 142 -4.38 7.02 -3.50
CA GLN A 142 -4.60 6.33 -2.25
C GLN A 142 -4.58 4.81 -2.46
N ALA A 143 -3.65 4.14 -1.78
CA ALA A 143 -3.51 2.68 -1.76
C ALA A 143 -3.33 2.14 -0.33
N LYS A 144 -3.86 2.88 0.67
CA LYS A 144 -3.81 2.47 2.07
C LYS A 144 -4.40 1.07 2.23
N LYS A 145 -3.63 0.14 2.84
CA LYS A 145 -4.04 -1.26 3.08
C LYS A 145 -4.50 -2.03 1.84
N ALA A 146 -4.15 -1.59 0.62
CA ALA A 146 -4.70 -2.18 -0.61
C ALA A 146 -4.52 -3.70 -0.68
N PHE A 147 -3.41 -4.23 -0.17
CA PHE A 147 -3.06 -5.66 -0.10
C PHE A 147 -2.70 -6.11 1.32
N TYR A 148 -3.31 -5.52 2.33
CA TYR A 148 -3.03 -5.84 3.75
C TYR A 148 -3.36 -7.30 4.05
N GLY A 149 -2.38 -8.07 4.52
CA GLY A 149 -2.58 -9.46 4.94
C GLY A 149 -2.67 -10.49 3.80
N ASP A 150 -2.28 -10.13 2.58
CA ASP A 150 -2.27 -11.02 1.42
C ASP A 150 -1.05 -11.94 1.48
N THR A 151 -1.18 -13.01 2.25
CA THR A 151 -0.05 -13.85 2.65
C THR A 151 0.59 -14.65 1.52
N ALA A 152 -0.12 -14.88 0.40
CA ALA A 152 0.41 -15.54 -0.79
C ALA A 152 1.07 -14.57 -1.80
N LEU A 153 0.94 -13.24 -1.60
CA LEU A 153 1.42 -12.23 -2.54
C LEU A 153 2.96 -12.24 -2.61
N ILE A 154 3.51 -12.58 -3.79
CA ILE A 154 4.96 -12.72 -4.02
C ILE A 154 5.58 -11.42 -4.54
N GLU A 155 4.88 -10.72 -5.43
CA GLU A 155 5.31 -9.46 -6.04
C GLU A 155 4.31 -8.37 -5.75
N GLY A 156 4.80 -7.20 -5.32
CA GLY A 156 3.96 -6.01 -5.13
C GLY A 156 3.41 -5.47 -6.45
N ALA A 157 2.49 -4.54 -6.36
CA ALA A 157 1.93 -3.87 -7.54
C ALA A 157 3.00 -3.07 -8.29
N ASP A 158 2.92 -3.08 -9.64
CA ASP A 158 3.69 -2.16 -10.45
C ASP A 158 3.13 -0.74 -10.29
N THR A 159 3.93 0.14 -9.71
CA THR A 159 3.59 1.54 -9.44
C THR A 159 4.33 2.51 -10.36
N THR A 160 4.98 2.02 -11.42
CA THR A 160 5.83 2.84 -12.32
C THR A 160 5.08 4.03 -12.91
N ALA A 161 3.79 3.85 -13.24
CA ALA A 161 2.95 4.91 -13.78
C ALA A 161 2.37 5.86 -12.70
N CYS A 162 2.49 5.54 -11.40
CA CYS A 162 1.75 6.17 -10.31
C CYS A 162 2.45 7.44 -9.78
N MET A 163 2.54 8.49 -10.59
CA MET A 163 3.23 9.73 -10.23
C MET A 163 2.51 10.58 -9.17
N GLN A 164 1.29 10.21 -8.76
CA GLN A 164 0.48 10.90 -7.77
C GLN A 164 0.15 10.05 -6.54
N LEU A 165 0.72 8.83 -6.44
CA LEU A 165 0.47 7.93 -5.33
C LEU A 165 1.22 8.44 -4.09
N GLU A 166 0.46 9.06 -3.16
CA GLU A 166 1.02 9.67 -1.95
C GLU A 166 0.85 8.79 -0.71
N ASN A 167 -0.21 7.99 -0.64
CA ASN A 167 -0.52 7.22 0.56
C ASN A 167 -0.49 5.71 0.29
N MET A 168 0.51 5.06 0.88
CA MET A 168 0.71 3.60 0.87
C MET A 168 0.76 3.03 2.32
N ASP A 169 0.14 3.72 3.30
CA ASP A 169 0.09 3.25 4.69
C ASP A 169 -0.42 1.81 4.75
N SER A 170 0.38 0.93 5.36
CA SER A 170 0.04 -0.49 5.58
C SER A 170 -0.29 -1.28 4.30
N MET A 171 0.11 -0.79 3.10
CA MET A 171 -0.31 -1.37 1.81
C MET A 171 -0.03 -2.87 1.72
N TYR A 172 1.11 -3.32 2.23
CA TYR A 172 1.55 -4.73 2.21
C TYR A 172 1.79 -5.29 3.62
N TYR A 173 1.16 -4.73 4.65
CA TYR A 173 1.31 -5.23 6.02
C TYR A 173 1.02 -6.73 6.08
N GLY A 174 1.94 -7.53 6.61
CA GLY A 174 1.77 -8.96 6.79
C GLY A 174 1.78 -9.82 5.51
N CYS A 175 2.20 -9.26 4.36
CA CYS A 175 2.40 -10.03 3.12
C CYS A 175 3.70 -10.85 3.24
N VAL A 176 3.62 -11.98 3.95
CA VAL A 176 4.80 -12.78 4.33
C VAL A 176 5.56 -13.37 3.15
N ALA A 177 4.90 -13.63 2.01
CA ALA A 177 5.53 -14.15 0.79
C ALA A 177 6.20 -13.05 -0.05
N LEU A 178 5.95 -11.75 0.22
CA LEU A 178 6.37 -10.64 -0.61
C LEU A 178 7.90 -10.55 -0.70
N ALA A 179 8.45 -10.71 -1.90
CA ALA A 179 9.89 -10.71 -2.17
C ALA A 179 10.39 -9.37 -2.71
N SER A 180 9.55 -8.61 -3.37
CA SER A 180 9.89 -7.30 -3.95
C SER A 180 8.72 -6.32 -3.89
N VAL A 181 9.02 -5.04 -3.81
CA VAL A 181 8.05 -3.94 -3.80
C VAL A 181 8.61 -2.73 -4.56
N GLN A 182 7.74 -2.05 -5.28
CA GLN A 182 8.05 -0.75 -5.89
C GLN A 182 7.37 0.36 -5.09
N ILE A 183 8.14 1.35 -4.67
CA ILE A 183 7.65 2.53 -3.95
C ILE A 183 7.98 3.75 -4.82
N PRO A 184 6.97 4.46 -5.37
CA PRO A 184 7.22 5.59 -6.24
C PRO A 184 7.72 6.81 -5.44
N ASP A 185 8.49 7.69 -6.10
CA ASP A 185 9.03 8.91 -5.46
C ASP A 185 7.95 9.91 -5.02
N SER A 186 6.70 9.74 -5.42
CA SER A 186 5.57 10.55 -4.93
C SER A 186 5.07 10.14 -3.54
N ALA A 187 5.46 8.96 -3.04
CA ALA A 187 4.92 8.40 -1.80
C ALA A 187 5.40 9.15 -0.55
N LYS A 188 4.47 9.60 0.29
CA LYS A 188 4.70 10.37 1.52
C LYS A 188 4.34 9.60 2.78
N GLU A 189 3.20 8.90 2.76
CA GLU A 189 2.65 8.15 3.89
C GLU A 189 2.95 6.66 3.70
N LEU A 190 3.97 6.16 4.39
CA LEU A 190 4.50 4.81 4.25
C LEU A 190 4.46 4.01 5.56
N SER A 191 3.78 4.53 6.60
CA SER A 191 3.73 3.83 7.90
C SER A 191 3.26 2.39 7.73
N ASN A 192 3.99 1.44 8.34
CA ASN A 192 3.71 0.00 8.24
C ASN A 192 3.64 -0.60 6.82
N ILE A 193 4.14 0.07 5.79
CA ILE A 193 3.95 -0.35 4.40
C ILE A 193 4.26 -1.83 4.15
N CYS A 194 5.37 -2.34 4.69
CA CYS A 194 5.82 -3.74 4.58
C CYS A 194 6.07 -4.38 5.96
N ASN A 195 5.37 -3.92 7.01
CA ASN A 195 5.53 -4.50 8.35
C ASN A 195 5.23 -6.00 8.32
N GLY A 196 6.20 -6.83 8.73
CA GLY A 196 6.08 -8.28 8.74
C GLY A 196 6.26 -8.97 7.37
N CYS A 197 6.76 -8.27 6.34
CA CYS A 197 7.11 -8.89 5.06
C CYS A 197 8.45 -9.64 5.18
N VAL A 198 8.41 -10.82 5.77
CA VAL A 198 9.61 -11.57 6.20
C VAL A 198 10.52 -12.03 5.06
N ASN A 199 10.01 -12.10 3.82
CA ASN A 199 10.77 -12.51 2.63
C ASN A 199 11.27 -11.33 1.78
N LEU A 200 10.95 -10.08 2.14
CA LEU A 200 11.38 -8.89 1.41
C LEU A 200 12.89 -8.71 1.52
N LYS A 201 13.60 -8.59 0.38
CA LYS A 201 15.08 -8.57 0.34
C LYS A 201 15.68 -7.19 0.14
N GLU A 202 15.00 -6.34 -0.60
CA GLU A 202 15.47 -5.00 -0.90
C GLU A 202 14.34 -3.99 -0.92
N VAL A 203 14.66 -2.74 -0.60
CA VAL A 203 13.72 -1.63 -0.67
C VAL A 203 14.41 -0.36 -1.16
N HIS A 204 13.62 0.47 -1.85
CA HIS A 204 14.00 1.84 -2.16
C HIS A 204 13.20 2.81 -1.29
N ILE A 205 13.90 3.75 -0.62
CA ILE A 205 13.27 4.82 0.15
C ILE A 205 13.03 6.01 -0.76
N PRO A 206 11.77 6.45 -0.97
CA PRO A 206 11.47 7.59 -1.82
C PRO A 206 11.89 8.91 -1.17
N SER A 207 12.35 9.84 -1.99
CA SER A 207 12.84 11.16 -1.54
C SER A 207 11.75 12.05 -0.92
N SER A 208 10.48 11.75 -1.18
CA SER A 208 9.31 12.48 -0.65
C SER A 208 8.78 11.95 0.67
N ALA A 209 9.34 10.86 1.22
CA ALA A 209 8.83 10.21 2.43
C ALA A 209 8.70 11.20 3.60
N GLN A 210 7.55 11.14 4.30
CA GLN A 210 7.26 11.98 5.47
C GLN A 210 6.94 11.16 6.71
N LYS A 211 6.28 10.01 6.54
CA LYS A 211 5.95 9.09 7.63
C LYS A 211 6.34 7.68 7.26
N MET A 212 7.20 7.08 8.06
CA MET A 212 7.77 5.75 7.86
C MET A 212 7.75 4.90 9.14
N ASN A 213 6.86 5.18 10.08
CA ASN A 213 6.78 4.43 11.33
C ASN A 213 6.55 2.94 11.04
N SER A 214 7.44 2.08 11.57
CA SER A 214 7.37 0.62 11.43
C SER A 214 7.28 0.11 9.98
N SER A 215 7.73 0.90 8.98
CA SER A 215 7.55 0.60 7.55
C SER A 215 8.12 -0.76 7.16
N PHE A 216 9.26 -1.14 7.71
CA PHE A 216 9.94 -2.41 7.42
C PHE A 216 10.18 -3.21 8.71
N PHE A 217 9.36 -2.99 9.73
CA PHE A 217 9.44 -3.73 10.99
C PHE A 217 9.32 -5.24 10.73
N GLY A 218 10.27 -6.02 11.22
CA GLY A 218 10.23 -7.47 11.10
C GLY A 218 10.47 -8.02 9.68
N CYS A 219 10.98 -7.23 8.74
CA CYS A 219 11.44 -7.70 7.43
C CYS A 219 12.75 -8.48 7.60
N THR A 220 12.64 -9.71 8.11
CA THR A 220 13.81 -10.49 8.58
C THR A 220 14.79 -10.87 7.47
N ALA A 221 14.36 -10.94 6.21
CA ALA A 221 15.22 -11.21 5.05
C ALA A 221 15.77 -9.94 4.36
N LEU A 222 15.46 -8.74 4.88
CA LEU A 222 15.89 -7.48 4.24
C LEU A 222 17.41 -7.32 4.34
N GLU A 223 18.09 -7.30 3.19
CA GLU A 223 19.54 -7.24 3.04
C GLU A 223 20.03 -5.86 2.63
N SER A 224 19.28 -5.16 1.77
CA SER A 224 19.74 -3.91 1.18
C SER A 224 18.66 -2.82 1.15
N ILE A 225 19.12 -1.57 1.28
CA ILE A 225 18.33 -0.38 1.16
C ILE A 225 18.98 0.54 0.14
N THR A 226 18.20 1.13 -0.76
CA THR A 226 18.63 2.21 -1.64
C THR A 226 17.86 3.49 -1.33
N GLY A 227 18.39 4.63 -1.78
CA GLY A 227 17.88 5.94 -1.39
C GLY A 227 18.39 6.39 -0.02
N GLU A 228 17.77 7.43 0.52
CA GLU A 228 18.10 7.96 1.86
C GLU A 228 16.82 8.24 2.66
N ILE A 229 16.91 8.24 3.97
CA ILE A 229 15.81 8.74 4.82
C ILE A 229 15.86 10.27 4.71
N PRO A 230 14.85 10.91 4.07
CA PRO A 230 14.89 12.35 3.84
C PRO A 230 14.59 13.13 5.12
N SER A 231 15.06 14.38 5.17
CA SER A 231 14.81 15.28 6.31
C SER A 231 13.33 15.64 6.49
N SER A 232 12.50 15.44 5.46
CA SER A 232 11.04 15.53 5.53
C SER A 232 10.39 14.41 6.35
N CYS A 233 11.10 13.28 6.56
CA CYS A 233 10.60 12.18 7.35
C CYS A 233 10.70 12.51 8.84
N THR A 234 9.56 12.83 9.45
CA THR A 234 9.46 13.23 10.87
C THR A 234 9.00 12.10 11.78
N ASP A 235 8.50 11.00 11.21
CA ASP A 235 8.03 9.82 11.93
C ASP A 235 8.64 8.55 11.31
N SER A 236 9.66 8.02 11.97
CA SER A 236 10.42 6.83 11.54
C SER A 236 10.67 5.85 12.70
N GLY A 237 9.82 5.85 13.72
CA GLY A 237 9.92 4.91 14.85
C GLY A 237 9.85 3.46 14.37
N ASN A 238 10.70 2.57 14.93
CA ASN A 238 10.78 1.14 14.60
C ASN A 238 11.01 0.81 13.11
N LEU A 239 11.53 1.75 12.31
CA LEU A 239 11.59 1.67 10.84
C LEU A 239 12.15 0.34 10.32
N PHE A 240 13.31 -0.09 10.80
CA PHE A 240 14.00 -1.33 10.44
C PHE A 240 14.17 -2.29 11.62
N SER A 241 13.38 -2.13 12.67
CA SER A 241 13.48 -3.01 13.84
C SER A 241 13.23 -4.47 13.44
N GLY A 242 14.14 -5.36 13.82
CA GLY A 242 14.09 -6.77 13.46
C GLY A 242 14.61 -7.14 12.06
N CYS A 243 15.15 -6.21 11.28
CA CYS A 243 15.79 -6.47 9.98
C CYS A 243 17.19 -7.04 10.16
N LYS A 244 17.29 -8.32 10.47
CA LYS A 244 18.51 -8.97 10.95
C LYS A 244 19.67 -9.01 9.95
N PHE A 245 19.39 -9.13 8.65
CA PHE A 245 20.38 -9.26 7.59
C PHE A 245 20.77 -7.94 6.94
N LEU A 246 20.22 -6.82 7.43
CA LEU A 246 20.47 -5.51 6.85
C LEU A 246 21.96 -5.16 6.83
N SER A 247 22.44 -4.71 5.68
CA SER A 247 23.86 -4.40 5.46
C SER A 247 24.05 -3.23 4.49
N GLY A 248 25.31 -2.80 4.31
CA GLY A 248 25.68 -1.74 3.38
C GLY A 248 25.70 -0.35 4.02
N THR A 249 25.27 0.68 3.29
CA THR A 249 25.30 2.07 3.75
C THR A 249 23.94 2.73 3.58
N LEU A 250 23.45 3.38 4.63
CA LEU A 250 22.24 4.16 4.64
C LEU A 250 22.54 5.60 5.05
N THR A 251 22.18 6.57 4.21
CA THR A 251 22.24 7.99 4.57
C THR A 251 20.92 8.42 5.20
N VAL A 252 21.01 9.25 6.25
CA VAL A 252 19.86 9.88 6.90
C VAL A 252 20.08 11.38 6.92
N SER A 253 19.24 12.11 6.22
CA SER A 253 19.19 13.56 6.30
C SER A 253 18.46 14.00 7.57
N CYS A 254 19.16 14.70 8.45
CA CYS A 254 18.71 14.99 9.82
C CYS A 254 18.38 16.46 10.01
N THR A 255 17.36 16.74 10.79
CA THR A 255 17.04 18.05 11.37
C THR A 255 16.93 17.93 12.90
N SER A 256 16.67 19.03 13.58
CA SER A 256 16.39 19.02 15.02
C SER A 256 15.13 18.23 15.42
N LYS A 257 14.28 17.84 14.45
CA LYS A 257 13.06 17.07 14.64
C LYS A 257 13.20 15.57 14.34
N THR A 258 14.33 15.16 13.76
CA THR A 258 14.57 13.76 13.41
C THR A 258 14.62 12.88 14.66
N THR A 259 13.91 11.76 14.65
CA THR A 259 13.87 10.77 15.74
C THR A 259 14.11 9.38 15.18
N LEU A 260 15.14 8.66 15.66
CA LEU A 260 15.57 7.36 15.15
C LEU A 260 15.81 6.32 16.26
N SER A 261 15.45 6.63 17.51
CA SER A 261 15.90 5.87 18.69
C SER A 261 15.58 4.37 18.65
N SER A 262 14.42 3.97 18.12
CA SER A 262 14.03 2.54 17.99
C SER A 262 14.09 2.01 16.57
N SER A 263 14.54 2.83 15.61
CA SER A 263 14.44 2.49 14.18
C SER A 263 15.29 1.30 13.77
N PHE A 264 16.33 0.96 14.53
CA PHE A 264 17.30 -0.11 14.22
C PHE A 264 17.42 -1.15 15.34
N SER A 265 16.43 -1.27 16.22
CA SER A 265 16.41 -2.31 17.26
C SER A 265 16.42 -3.68 16.61
N ASP A 266 17.33 -4.59 17.05
CA ASP A 266 17.55 -5.92 16.46
C ASP A 266 17.86 -5.93 14.95
N ALA A 267 18.27 -4.79 14.38
CA ALA A 267 18.74 -4.71 13.00
C ALA A 267 20.19 -5.12 12.86
N ALA A 268 20.59 -5.58 11.65
CA ALA A 268 21.97 -5.95 11.28
C ALA A 268 22.66 -6.89 12.28
N THR A 269 21.93 -7.80 12.91
CA THR A 269 22.47 -8.75 13.90
C THR A 269 23.07 -10.02 13.26
N ALA A 270 22.78 -10.28 11.98
CA ALA A 270 23.23 -11.46 11.24
C ALA A 270 23.89 -11.13 9.89
N GLY A 271 23.90 -9.86 9.48
CA GLY A 271 24.47 -9.41 8.22
C GLY A 271 25.95 -9.06 8.29
N THR A 272 26.51 -8.54 7.18
CA THR A 272 27.91 -8.09 7.08
C THR A 272 28.18 -6.74 7.75
N GLY A 273 27.14 -6.10 8.25
CA GLY A 273 27.17 -4.82 8.95
C GLY A 273 26.57 -3.67 8.16
N LEU A 274 25.93 -2.74 8.88
CA LEU A 274 25.29 -1.54 8.35
C LEU A 274 26.08 -0.29 8.78
N THR A 275 26.42 0.55 7.82
CA THR A 275 26.96 1.90 8.10
C THR A 275 25.84 2.92 7.93
N ILE A 276 25.57 3.68 8.98
CA ILE A 276 24.59 4.79 8.93
C ILE A 276 25.37 6.11 8.89
N ILE A 277 25.09 6.92 7.88
CA ILE A 277 25.66 8.26 7.73
C ILE A 277 24.59 9.29 8.12
N LEU A 278 24.75 9.94 9.24
CA LEU A 278 23.90 11.04 9.65
C LEU A 278 24.41 12.34 9.01
N ARG A 279 23.61 12.98 8.16
CA ARG A 279 23.92 14.23 7.47
C ARG A 279 22.96 15.32 7.94
N TYR A 280 23.50 16.45 8.39
CA TYR A 280 22.65 17.58 8.79
C TYR A 280 22.11 18.35 7.59
N ASP A 281 20.79 18.52 7.52
CA ASP A 281 20.11 19.32 6.51
C ASP A 281 19.92 20.76 6.99
N ALA A 282 20.86 21.63 6.60
CA ALA A 282 20.87 23.04 7.01
C ALA A 282 19.72 23.85 6.41
N GLU A 283 19.28 23.51 5.20
CA GLU A 283 18.20 24.25 4.51
C GLU A 283 16.86 24.05 5.20
N LYS A 284 16.51 22.83 5.52
CA LYS A 284 15.28 22.48 6.24
C LYS A 284 15.28 22.92 7.69
N SER A 285 16.45 23.10 8.31
CA SER A 285 16.58 23.56 9.69
C SER A 285 16.35 25.06 9.85
N GLN A 286 16.53 25.86 8.82
CA GLN A 286 16.27 27.31 8.87
C GLN A 286 14.77 27.65 8.87
N GLU A 287 13.91 26.81 8.31
CA GLU A 287 12.44 26.99 8.35
C GLU A 287 11.89 26.98 9.80
N THR A 288 12.61 26.38 10.75
CA THR A 288 12.20 26.29 12.16
C THR A 288 12.74 27.39 13.07
N ALA A 289 13.76 28.13 12.63
CA ALA A 289 14.37 29.23 13.41
C ALA A 289 13.49 30.48 13.46
N ASN A 290 12.49 30.62 12.60
CA ASN A 290 11.61 31.80 12.51
C ASN A 290 10.39 31.77 13.43
N THR A 291 10.17 30.70 14.20
CA THR A 291 9.12 30.66 15.23
C THR A 291 9.71 31.00 16.59
N GLY A 292 9.77 32.30 16.89
CA GLY A 292 10.36 32.91 18.08
C GLY A 292 9.98 32.25 19.41
N PHE A 293 10.69 31.18 19.79
CA PHE A 293 10.72 30.64 21.14
C PHE A 293 12.15 30.67 21.68
N TYR A 294 12.33 31.26 22.83
CA TYR A 294 13.60 31.36 23.57
C TYR A 294 14.11 29.97 23.99
N GLY A 295 14.90 29.32 23.17
CA GLY A 295 15.69 28.15 23.48
C GLY A 295 16.86 28.13 22.52
N GLY A 296 18.10 28.22 23.02
CA GLY A 296 19.29 28.32 22.18
C GLY A 296 19.30 27.28 21.08
N THR A 297 19.53 27.69 19.84
CA THR A 297 19.63 26.83 18.66
C THR A 297 20.84 25.91 18.84
N LYS A 298 20.58 24.58 18.94
CA LYS A 298 21.65 23.58 18.93
C LYS A 298 22.40 23.64 17.63
N SER A 299 23.71 23.52 17.66
CA SER A 299 24.55 23.40 16.47
C SER A 299 24.28 22.08 15.75
N ALA A 300 24.64 21.99 14.45
CA ALA A 300 24.57 20.75 13.68
C ALA A 300 25.28 19.60 14.40
N ASP A 301 26.46 19.85 14.94
CA ASP A 301 27.24 18.85 15.68
C ASP A 301 26.54 18.36 16.94
N GLU A 302 25.89 19.23 17.69
CA GLU A 302 25.11 18.85 18.87
C GLU A 302 23.89 17.99 18.52
N ILE A 303 23.21 18.29 17.41
CA ILE A 303 22.07 17.51 16.92
C ILE A 303 22.54 16.13 16.46
N LEU A 304 23.55 16.05 15.61
CA LEU A 304 24.07 14.79 15.08
C LEU A 304 24.64 13.90 16.19
N ASN A 305 25.37 14.45 17.14
CA ASN A 305 25.91 13.69 18.28
C ASN A 305 24.81 13.19 19.23
N ALA A 306 23.77 13.97 19.46
CA ALA A 306 22.62 13.55 20.28
C ALA A 306 21.84 12.41 19.60
N LEU A 307 21.61 12.49 18.29
CA LEU A 307 20.97 11.42 17.51
C LEU A 307 21.82 10.14 17.55
N LYS A 308 23.12 10.25 17.27
CA LYS A 308 24.06 9.14 17.34
C LYS A 308 24.00 8.43 18.69
N ALA A 309 24.13 9.17 19.78
CA ALA A 309 24.09 8.61 21.13
C ALA A 309 22.75 7.92 21.45
N SER A 310 21.63 8.51 21.01
CA SER A 310 20.28 7.95 21.17
C SER A 310 20.11 6.64 20.41
N MET A 311 20.64 6.55 19.20
CA MET A 311 20.59 5.34 18.38
C MET A 311 21.49 4.24 18.96
N GLU A 312 22.74 4.57 19.33
CA GLU A 312 23.69 3.61 19.92
C GLU A 312 23.18 3.01 21.23
N ALA A 313 22.46 3.79 22.03
CA ALA A 313 21.82 3.31 23.26
C ALA A 313 20.66 2.32 23.02
N ALA A 314 20.06 2.34 21.84
CA ALA A 314 18.95 1.49 21.48
C ALA A 314 19.36 0.21 20.70
N PHE A 315 20.65 0.04 20.37
CA PHE A 315 21.11 -1.13 19.64
C PHE A 315 21.10 -2.38 20.51
N SER A 316 20.64 -3.47 19.94
CA SER A 316 20.65 -4.77 20.58
C SER A 316 22.07 -5.33 20.67
N SER A 317 22.31 -6.19 21.65
CA SER A 317 23.56 -6.97 21.74
C SER A 317 23.77 -7.79 20.46
N GLY A 318 24.91 -7.60 19.81
CA GLY A 318 25.25 -8.29 18.55
C GLY A 318 24.88 -7.53 17.27
N SER A 319 24.35 -6.32 17.35
CA SER A 319 24.16 -5.47 16.17
C SER A 319 25.51 -5.02 15.59
N HIS A 320 25.70 -5.23 14.28
CA HIS A 320 26.88 -4.78 13.53
C HIS A 320 26.60 -3.44 12.84
N ILE A 321 26.31 -2.40 13.63
CA ILE A 321 25.96 -1.06 13.13
C ILE A 321 27.07 -0.06 13.49
N THR A 322 27.54 0.67 12.48
CA THR A 322 28.47 1.78 12.64
C THR A 322 27.77 3.09 12.29
N ILE A 323 27.86 4.11 13.15
CA ILE A 323 27.30 5.43 12.87
C ILE A 323 28.43 6.43 12.64
N THR A 324 28.37 7.11 11.50
CA THR A 324 29.21 8.25 11.16
C THR A 324 28.39 9.51 11.00
N THR A 325 29.02 10.68 11.17
CA THR A 325 28.38 11.98 10.95
C THR A 325 29.06 12.68 9.79
N SER A 326 28.32 13.36 8.94
CA SER A 326 28.84 14.23 7.90
C SER A 326 28.11 15.58 7.93
N LYS A 327 28.84 16.65 7.58
CA LYS A 327 28.28 18.00 7.43
C LYS A 327 27.84 18.24 6.02
#